data_3d6d96ffc7545745d8c86a0729a7319f
#
_entry.id   3d6d96ffc7545745d8c86a0729a7319f
#
_cell.length_a   1.000
_cell.length_b   1.000
_cell.length_c   1.000
_cell.angle_alpha   90.00
_cell.angle_beta   90.00
_cell.angle_gamma   90.00
#
_symmetry.space_group_name_H-M   'P 1'
#
loop_
_entity.id
_entity.type
_entity.pdbx_description
1 polymer ?
#
loop_
_entity_poly.entity_id
_entity_poly.type
_entity_poly.pdbx_seq_one_letter_code
_entity_poly.pdbx_strand_id
1 'polypeptide(L)'
;ILCYKSKTLANGAHPLMIRVCKDGKKKYVSLGVSVLPQFWDFTKKQPKKNCPNKAYIEKIIADKSSEFAERIIELKAENKEFTATTLTEHLTDGTRAKRTVGEVFLSQIENLKQTGRTGYALSHREVYNSLLKFNGHLNIYFSEIDTVWLKRYETWLRGQGFSENTIGRRFRTLRAVYNVAIEEKCVKADYYPFKSYKVSKLHQATAKRAISKADIMRIIEYRSNDFYKQFAVDLFAFGYFMGGINFVDIAYLKTDNIVDGRLIYTRRKTHKLIRLPLQLKAQEIIERYRQDGALFLFPILSAFHKTEQQQRNRVHKVISKVNERLKEVGKELEIPIDLTTYVSRHSFATVLKREGVSTSIICESLGHSSEKVTQIYLDSFENSQIDAAMQNLL
;
A
#
# COMPACT_ATOMS: atom_id res chain seq x y z
N ILE A 1 26.87 30.36 -14.96
CA ILE A 1 27.05 30.04 -16.38
C ILE A 1 28.47 29.49 -16.60
N LEU A 2 28.63 28.58 -17.55
CA LEU A 2 29.94 28.04 -17.95
C LEU A 2 29.97 27.64 -19.43
N CYS A 3 31.14 27.75 -20.04
CA CYS A 3 31.46 27.19 -21.33
C CYS A 3 31.90 25.73 -21.10
N TYR A 4 31.11 24.76 -21.61
CA TYR A 4 31.21 23.35 -21.22
C TYR A 4 32.27 22.62 -22.06
N LYS A 5 33.49 22.59 -21.52
CA LYS A 5 34.68 22.06 -22.19
C LYS A 5 34.61 20.57 -22.58
N SER A 6 33.80 19.79 -21.81
CA SER A 6 33.70 18.34 -22.05
C SER A 6 32.91 17.95 -23.31
N LYS A 7 32.33 18.93 -24.01
CA LYS A 7 31.64 18.73 -25.29
C LYS A 7 32.11 19.77 -26.32
N THR A 8 32.70 19.31 -27.38
CA THR A 8 33.09 20.13 -28.53
C THR A 8 32.15 19.83 -29.69
N LEU A 9 31.60 20.87 -30.30
CA LEU A 9 30.74 20.76 -31.49
C LEU A 9 31.59 20.62 -32.75
N ALA A 10 30.96 20.24 -33.86
CA ALA A 10 31.66 20.04 -35.15
C ALA A 10 32.44 21.28 -35.66
N ASN A 11 31.98 22.46 -35.23
CA ASN A 11 32.64 23.75 -35.55
C ASN A 11 33.72 24.19 -34.53
N GLY A 12 34.11 23.31 -33.61
CA GLY A 12 35.11 23.61 -32.59
C GLY A 12 34.58 24.44 -31.40
N ALA A 13 33.32 24.86 -31.41
CA ALA A 13 32.73 25.63 -30.33
C ALA A 13 32.30 24.75 -29.16
N HIS A 14 32.26 25.32 -27.96
CA HIS A 14 31.72 24.69 -26.75
C HIS A 14 30.35 25.27 -26.41
N PRO A 15 29.36 24.42 -26.03
CA PRO A 15 28.05 24.90 -25.62
C PRO A 15 28.12 25.68 -24.31
N LEU A 16 27.35 26.75 -24.23
CA LEU A 16 27.15 27.47 -22.99
C LEU A 16 26.04 26.78 -22.16
N MET A 17 26.33 26.60 -20.88
CA MET A 17 25.44 25.86 -19.95
C MET A 17 25.21 26.67 -18.69
N ILE A 18 23.98 26.63 -18.11
CA ILE A 18 23.71 26.94 -16.72
C ILE A 18 23.99 25.68 -15.89
N ARG A 19 24.77 25.82 -14.84
CA ARG A 19 24.96 24.77 -13.82
C ARG A 19 24.15 25.12 -12.60
N VAL A 20 23.19 24.27 -12.26
CA VAL A 20 22.42 24.31 -11.03
C VAL A 20 23.00 23.30 -10.05
N CYS A 21 23.34 23.77 -8.83
CA CYS A 21 23.84 22.93 -7.76
C CYS A 21 22.91 23.06 -6.55
N LYS A 22 22.38 21.93 -6.06
CA LYS A 22 21.62 21.88 -4.80
C LYS A 22 21.80 20.50 -4.16
N ASP A 23 22.02 20.46 -2.85
CA ASP A 23 22.14 19.23 -2.04
C ASP A 23 23.16 18.23 -2.63
N GLY A 24 24.33 18.72 -3.03
CA GLY A 24 25.42 17.93 -3.64
C GLY A 24 25.17 17.47 -5.08
N LYS A 25 23.95 17.63 -5.60
CA LYS A 25 23.60 17.28 -6.99
C LYS A 25 23.86 18.45 -7.94
N LYS A 26 24.39 18.14 -9.14
CA LYS A 26 24.68 19.12 -10.20
C LYS A 26 23.86 18.77 -11.44
N LYS A 27 23.17 19.75 -12.00
CA LYS A 27 22.46 19.66 -13.28
C LYS A 27 22.95 20.77 -14.22
N TYR A 28 22.97 20.43 -15.51
CA TYR A 28 23.41 21.35 -16.56
C TYR A 28 22.28 21.56 -17.55
N VAL A 29 21.99 22.82 -17.85
CA VAL A 29 20.96 23.22 -18.81
C VAL A 29 21.64 23.98 -19.94
N SER A 30 21.43 23.56 -21.19
CA SER A 30 21.94 24.25 -22.35
C SER A 30 21.26 25.60 -22.56
N LEU A 31 22.03 26.63 -22.90
CA LEU A 31 21.51 27.93 -23.29
C LEU A 31 21.13 28.01 -24.77
N GLY A 32 21.32 26.91 -25.53
CA GLY A 32 21.07 26.89 -26.98
C GLY A 32 22.11 27.62 -27.81
N VAL A 33 23.15 28.15 -27.18
CA VAL A 33 24.26 28.88 -27.86
C VAL A 33 25.60 28.26 -27.50
N SER A 34 26.57 28.43 -28.39
CA SER A 34 27.93 27.94 -28.22
C SER A 34 28.93 29.02 -28.59
N VAL A 35 30.13 28.94 -28.02
CA VAL A 35 31.21 29.92 -28.23
C VAL A 35 32.51 29.18 -28.43
N LEU A 36 33.36 29.67 -29.38
CA LEU A 36 34.73 29.18 -29.53
C LEU A 36 35.55 29.53 -28.30
N PRO A 37 36.41 28.64 -27.80
CA PRO A 37 37.20 28.85 -26.58
C PRO A 37 37.98 30.16 -26.53
N GLN A 38 38.48 30.59 -27.66
CA GLN A 38 39.24 31.86 -27.82
C GLN A 38 38.43 33.12 -27.50
N PHE A 39 37.10 33.06 -27.68
CA PHE A 39 36.17 34.17 -27.42
C PHE A 39 35.52 34.14 -26.04
N TRP A 40 35.84 33.13 -25.19
CA TRP A 40 35.30 33.00 -23.84
C TRP A 40 36.36 33.32 -22.79
N ASP A 41 35.98 34.14 -21.80
CA ASP A 41 36.80 34.36 -20.62
C ASP A 41 36.38 33.33 -19.55
N PHE A 42 37.23 32.34 -19.33
CA PHE A 42 36.96 31.26 -18.38
C PHE A 42 37.03 31.69 -16.92
N THR A 43 37.78 32.78 -16.62
CA THR A 43 37.93 33.34 -15.28
C THR A 43 36.68 34.15 -14.91
N LYS A 44 36.32 35.09 -15.78
CA LYS A 44 35.15 35.96 -15.59
C LYS A 44 33.82 35.27 -15.97
N LYS A 45 33.86 34.11 -16.62
CA LYS A 45 32.71 33.35 -17.12
C LYS A 45 31.79 34.16 -18.04
N GLN A 46 32.35 34.92 -18.94
CA GLN A 46 31.64 35.81 -19.87
C GLN A 46 32.31 35.85 -21.22
N PRO A 47 31.61 36.26 -22.29
CA PRO A 47 32.23 36.43 -23.61
C PRO A 47 33.25 37.59 -23.61
N LYS A 48 34.36 37.41 -24.27
CA LYS A 48 35.40 38.46 -24.42
C LYS A 48 34.87 39.61 -25.27
N LYS A 49 35.59 40.78 -25.24
CA LYS A 49 35.21 41.98 -25.99
C LYS A 49 35.12 41.72 -27.51
N ASN A 50 35.97 40.87 -28.05
CA ASN A 50 36.04 40.50 -29.45
C ASN A 50 35.18 39.28 -29.84
N CYS A 51 34.30 38.83 -28.96
CA CYS A 51 33.42 37.71 -29.26
C CYS A 51 32.36 38.11 -30.29
N PRO A 52 32.20 37.33 -31.38
CA PRO A 52 31.10 37.52 -32.32
C PRO A 52 29.74 37.39 -31.61
N ASN A 53 28.79 38.25 -31.95
CA ASN A 53 27.46 38.29 -31.35
C ASN A 53 27.44 38.43 -29.81
N LYS A 54 28.45 39.09 -29.25
CA LYS A 54 28.61 39.25 -27.79
C LYS A 54 27.33 39.73 -27.11
N ALA A 55 26.72 40.82 -27.58
CA ALA A 55 25.52 41.40 -27.00
C ALA A 55 24.33 40.41 -26.97
N TYR A 56 24.18 39.60 -28.02
CA TYR A 56 23.16 38.55 -28.11
C TYR A 56 23.39 37.43 -27.09
N ILE A 57 24.64 36.99 -26.94
CA ILE A 57 25.03 35.95 -25.99
C ILE A 57 24.83 36.45 -24.55
N GLU A 58 25.24 37.70 -24.27
CA GLU A 58 25.05 38.32 -22.94
C GLU A 58 23.58 38.46 -22.60
N LYS A 59 22.71 38.82 -23.57
CA LYS A 59 21.27 38.88 -23.38
C LYS A 59 20.70 37.50 -23.03
N ILE A 60 21.03 36.45 -23.78
CA ILE A 60 20.57 35.07 -23.46
C ILE A 60 21.02 34.65 -22.06
N ILE A 61 22.24 34.97 -21.67
CA ILE A 61 22.78 34.68 -20.33
C ILE A 61 21.94 35.40 -19.27
N ALA A 62 21.67 36.69 -19.45
CA ALA A 62 20.89 37.50 -18.52
C ALA A 62 19.47 37.01 -18.41
N ASP A 63 18.76 36.82 -19.53
CA ASP A 63 17.37 36.37 -19.59
C ASP A 63 17.20 35.01 -18.88
N LYS A 64 18.07 34.03 -19.20
CA LYS A 64 18.01 32.72 -18.54
C LYS A 64 18.40 32.73 -17.07
N SER A 65 19.35 33.58 -16.68
CA SER A 65 19.72 33.72 -15.26
C SER A 65 18.58 34.34 -14.44
N SER A 66 17.87 35.31 -15.01
CA SER A 66 16.69 35.93 -14.38
C SER A 66 15.57 34.92 -14.21
N GLU A 67 15.24 34.15 -15.25
CA GLU A 67 14.21 33.09 -15.23
C GLU A 67 14.46 32.08 -14.08
N PHE A 68 15.71 31.63 -13.92
CA PHE A 68 16.08 30.73 -12.83
C PHE A 68 15.98 31.40 -11.44
N ALA A 69 16.39 32.67 -11.34
CA ALA A 69 16.32 33.42 -10.09
C ALA A 69 14.88 33.68 -9.64
N GLU A 70 14.01 34.11 -10.55
CA GLU A 70 12.59 34.33 -10.31
C GLU A 70 11.91 33.04 -9.82
N ARG A 71 12.18 31.91 -10.49
CA ARG A 71 11.61 30.64 -10.08
C ARG A 71 12.06 30.19 -8.68
N ILE A 72 13.33 30.42 -8.33
CA ILE A 72 13.84 30.14 -6.98
C ILE A 72 13.11 31.00 -5.93
N ILE A 73 12.90 32.28 -6.26
CA ILE A 73 12.18 33.21 -5.37
C ILE A 73 10.73 32.77 -5.16
N GLU A 74 10.02 32.40 -6.23
CA GLU A 74 8.65 31.88 -6.16
C GLU A 74 8.56 30.62 -5.28
N LEU A 75 9.43 29.63 -5.51
CA LEU A 75 9.45 28.41 -4.73
C LEU A 75 9.73 28.66 -3.24
N LYS A 76 10.62 29.62 -2.94
CA LYS A 76 10.89 30.05 -1.56
C LYS A 76 9.71 30.80 -0.94
N ALA A 77 9.06 31.68 -1.68
CA ALA A 77 7.87 32.41 -1.22
C ALA A 77 6.70 31.47 -0.89
N GLU A 78 6.56 30.39 -1.67
CA GLU A 78 5.58 29.36 -1.45
C GLU A 78 5.99 28.32 -0.37
N ASN A 79 7.12 28.49 0.29
CA ASN A 79 7.73 27.51 1.20
C ASN A 79 7.83 26.10 0.61
N LYS A 80 8.05 26.01 -0.70
CA LYS A 80 8.21 24.73 -1.42
C LYS A 80 9.68 24.34 -1.51
N GLU A 81 10.02 23.19 -0.98
CA GLU A 81 11.32 22.57 -1.22
C GLU A 81 11.41 22.10 -2.70
N PHE A 82 12.60 22.20 -3.27
CA PHE A 82 12.86 21.79 -4.65
C PHE A 82 14.24 21.13 -4.79
N THR A 83 14.42 20.35 -5.84
CA THR A 83 15.72 19.76 -6.22
C THR A 83 16.33 20.50 -7.42
N ALA A 84 17.61 20.25 -7.70
CA ALA A 84 18.23 20.75 -8.94
C ALA A 84 17.48 20.23 -10.18
N THR A 85 16.93 19.01 -10.11
CA THR A 85 16.15 18.40 -11.20
C THR A 85 14.82 19.10 -11.39
N THR A 86 14.02 19.29 -10.33
CA THR A 86 12.70 19.95 -10.43
C THR A 86 12.83 21.38 -10.95
N LEU A 87 13.87 22.12 -10.51
CA LEU A 87 14.11 23.47 -10.98
C LEU A 87 14.49 23.50 -12.47
N THR A 88 15.38 22.61 -12.93
CA THR A 88 15.84 22.62 -14.33
C THR A 88 14.80 22.09 -15.30
N GLU A 89 14.06 21.02 -14.95
CA GLU A 89 13.05 20.44 -15.84
C GLU A 89 11.81 21.32 -16.00
N HIS A 90 11.46 22.08 -14.97
CA HIS A 90 10.34 23.04 -15.06
C HIS A 90 10.63 24.15 -16.11
N LEU A 91 11.87 24.57 -16.24
CA LEU A 91 12.29 25.68 -17.12
C LEU A 91 12.67 25.23 -18.54
N THR A 92 12.89 23.92 -18.76
CA THR A 92 13.32 23.39 -20.08
C THR A 92 12.17 22.78 -20.89
N ASP A 93 11.10 22.27 -20.23
CA ASP A 93 9.94 21.67 -20.91
C ASP A 93 8.75 22.66 -20.92
N GLY A 94 8.73 23.61 -21.82
CA GLY A 94 7.72 24.68 -21.95
C GLY A 94 6.29 24.25 -22.29
N THR A 95 5.87 22.97 -22.10
CA THR A 95 4.57 22.50 -22.59
C THR A 95 3.74 21.61 -21.66
N ARG A 96 4.26 21.12 -20.54
CA ARG A 96 3.45 20.50 -19.46
C ARG A 96 4.23 20.53 -18.16
N ALA A 97 3.71 21.23 -17.15
CA ALA A 97 4.23 21.14 -15.79
C ALA A 97 4.27 19.67 -15.34
N LYS A 98 5.45 19.07 -15.24
CA LYS A 98 5.62 17.71 -14.75
C LYS A 98 5.16 17.68 -13.30
N ARG A 99 4.20 16.81 -13.01
CA ARG A 99 3.71 16.63 -11.63
C ARG A 99 4.76 15.95 -10.79
N THR A 100 4.90 16.44 -9.56
CA THR A 100 5.79 15.86 -8.54
C THR A 100 5.22 14.56 -7.98
N VAL A 101 6.06 13.79 -7.30
CA VAL A 101 5.65 12.56 -6.59
C VAL A 101 4.53 12.86 -5.58
N GLY A 102 4.66 13.98 -4.84
CA GLY A 102 3.65 14.41 -3.87
C GLY A 102 2.30 14.69 -4.51
N GLU A 103 2.27 15.44 -5.61
CA GLU A 103 1.04 15.80 -6.32
C GLU A 103 0.32 14.59 -6.91
N VAL A 104 1.04 13.63 -7.50
CA VAL A 104 0.43 12.40 -8.02
C VAL A 104 -0.13 11.54 -6.89
N PHE A 105 0.60 11.37 -5.78
CA PHE A 105 0.09 10.64 -4.62
C PHE A 105 -1.19 11.26 -4.06
N LEU A 106 -1.22 12.59 -3.86
CA LEU A 106 -2.40 13.28 -3.33
C LEU A 106 -3.59 13.16 -4.25
N SER A 107 -3.40 13.31 -5.55
CA SER A 107 -4.45 13.11 -6.56
C SER A 107 -4.99 11.68 -6.54
N GLN A 108 -4.12 10.67 -6.45
CA GLN A 108 -4.55 9.27 -6.36
C GLN A 108 -5.32 8.97 -5.07
N ILE A 109 -4.91 9.55 -3.93
CA ILE A 109 -5.62 9.41 -2.66
C ILE A 109 -7.02 9.99 -2.77
N GLU A 110 -7.16 11.15 -3.39
CA GLU A 110 -8.46 11.80 -3.55
C GLU A 110 -9.38 11.03 -4.50
N ASN A 111 -8.87 10.59 -5.64
CA ASN A 111 -9.60 9.74 -6.58
C ASN A 111 -10.09 8.43 -5.93
N LEU A 112 -9.23 7.78 -5.12
CA LEU A 112 -9.61 6.57 -4.39
C LEU A 112 -10.71 6.81 -3.34
N LYS A 113 -10.76 7.99 -2.73
CA LYS A 113 -11.87 8.37 -1.82
C LYS A 113 -13.16 8.60 -2.59
N GLN A 114 -13.12 9.37 -3.67
CA GLN A 114 -14.29 9.67 -4.51
C GLN A 114 -14.92 8.40 -5.10
N THR A 115 -14.08 7.40 -5.41
CA THR A 115 -14.54 6.09 -5.91
C THR A 115 -14.91 5.10 -4.80
N GLY A 116 -15.03 5.53 -3.53
CA GLY A 116 -15.40 4.68 -2.39
C GLY A 116 -14.33 3.65 -1.99
N ARG A 117 -13.12 3.71 -2.57
CA ARG A 117 -12.01 2.78 -2.27
C ARG A 117 -11.19 3.25 -1.07
N THR A 118 -11.88 3.58 0.03
CA THR A 118 -11.30 4.19 1.23
C THR A 118 -10.13 3.41 1.84
N GLY A 119 -10.17 2.07 1.79
CA GLY A 119 -9.07 1.22 2.27
C GLY A 119 -7.76 1.41 1.49
N TYR A 120 -7.87 1.55 0.17
CA TYR A 120 -6.72 1.85 -0.69
C TYR A 120 -6.24 3.29 -0.47
N ALA A 121 -7.15 4.26 -0.34
CA ALA A 121 -6.81 5.65 -0.04
C ALA A 121 -5.98 5.77 1.24
N LEU A 122 -6.34 5.05 2.32
CA LEU A 122 -5.56 5.02 3.56
C LEU A 122 -4.18 4.38 3.37
N SER A 123 -4.10 3.27 2.63
CA SER A 123 -2.81 2.64 2.33
C SER A 123 -1.88 3.57 1.54
N HIS A 124 -2.43 4.31 0.56
CA HIS A 124 -1.67 5.33 -0.18
C HIS A 124 -1.24 6.48 0.73
N ARG A 125 -2.11 6.93 1.65
CA ARG A 125 -1.76 7.98 2.64
C ARG A 125 -0.64 7.53 3.58
N GLU A 126 -0.67 6.27 4.05
CA GLU A 126 0.43 5.72 4.86
C GLU A 126 1.76 5.74 4.10
N VAL A 127 1.76 5.36 2.82
CA VAL A 127 2.97 5.35 1.99
C VAL A 127 3.44 6.78 1.72
N TYR A 128 2.53 7.70 1.37
CA TYR A 128 2.84 9.12 1.22
C TYR A 128 3.55 9.69 2.46
N ASN A 129 2.97 9.46 3.65
CA ASN A 129 3.55 9.95 4.91
C ASN A 129 4.92 9.28 5.20
N SER A 130 5.08 8.02 4.85
CA SER A 130 6.35 7.30 5.00
C SER A 130 7.44 7.85 4.08
N LEU A 131 7.09 8.14 2.82
CA LEU A 131 7.99 8.76 1.85
C LEU A 131 8.38 10.18 2.27
N LEU A 132 7.41 10.93 2.78
CA LEU A 132 7.65 12.28 3.29
C LEU A 132 8.64 12.28 4.46
N LYS A 133 8.48 11.34 5.42
CA LYS A 133 9.43 11.17 6.54
C LYS A 133 10.82 10.77 6.08
N PHE A 134 10.91 9.91 5.07
CA PHE A 134 12.19 9.43 4.54
C PHE A 134 12.93 10.52 3.75
N ASN A 135 12.24 11.23 2.87
CA ASN A 135 12.86 12.17 1.93
C ASN A 135 12.84 13.63 2.39
N GLY A 136 12.09 13.94 3.46
CA GLY A 136 11.87 15.31 3.96
C GLY A 136 10.77 16.05 3.19
N HIS A 137 10.73 15.95 1.88
CA HIS A 137 9.70 16.51 1.00
C HIS A 137 9.41 15.58 -0.18
N LEU A 138 8.28 15.78 -0.85
CA LEU A 138 7.90 15.03 -2.06
C LEU A 138 7.78 15.90 -3.31
N ASN A 139 8.40 17.09 -3.30
CA ASN A 139 8.59 17.96 -4.47
C ASN A 139 9.79 17.45 -5.29
N ILE A 140 9.78 16.17 -5.60
CA ILE A 140 10.72 15.48 -6.47
C ILE A 140 9.97 14.90 -7.66
N TYR A 141 10.63 14.70 -8.78
CA TYR A 141 10.04 14.01 -9.93
C TYR A 141 10.26 12.51 -9.86
N PHE A 142 9.38 11.74 -10.51
CA PHE A 142 9.52 10.28 -10.58
C PHE A 142 10.83 9.84 -11.24
N SER A 143 11.41 10.63 -12.11
CA SER A 143 12.74 10.37 -12.70
C SER A 143 13.89 10.37 -11.67
N GLU A 144 13.66 10.92 -10.47
CA GLU A 144 14.64 10.91 -9.38
C GLU A 144 14.54 9.66 -8.49
N ILE A 145 13.45 8.91 -8.63
CA ILE A 145 13.25 7.62 -7.93
C ILE A 145 13.91 6.52 -8.78
N ASP A 146 15.20 6.35 -8.62
CA ASP A 146 15.98 5.28 -9.25
C ASP A 146 16.13 4.06 -8.33
N THR A 147 16.85 3.04 -8.78
CA THR A 147 17.09 1.82 -8.00
C THR A 147 17.89 2.08 -6.72
N VAL A 148 18.78 3.08 -6.73
CA VAL A 148 19.59 3.46 -5.56
C VAL A 148 18.69 4.13 -4.52
N TRP A 149 17.81 5.03 -4.96
CA TRP A 149 16.82 5.66 -4.10
C TRP A 149 15.89 4.64 -3.44
N LEU A 150 15.39 3.64 -4.22
CA LEU A 150 14.57 2.56 -3.69
C LEU A 150 15.30 1.72 -2.63
N LYS A 151 16.58 1.38 -2.85
CA LYS A 151 17.39 0.65 -1.87
C LYS A 151 17.60 1.46 -0.58
N ARG A 152 17.83 2.76 -0.67
CA ARG A 152 17.96 3.65 0.49
C ARG A 152 16.65 3.71 1.29
N TYR A 153 15.50 3.80 0.61
CA TYR A 153 14.19 3.76 1.26
C TYR A 153 13.93 2.40 1.93
N GLU A 154 14.28 1.28 1.28
CA GLU A 154 14.20 -0.08 1.85
C GLU A 154 15.03 -0.19 3.15
N THR A 155 16.30 0.25 3.12
CA THR A 155 17.19 0.25 4.29
C THR A 155 16.62 1.11 5.42
N TRP A 156 16.13 2.30 5.10
CA TRP A 156 15.50 3.17 6.09
C TRP A 156 14.27 2.52 6.74
N LEU A 157 13.41 1.86 5.96
CA LEU A 157 12.23 1.15 6.49
C LEU A 157 12.63 0.01 7.43
N ARG A 158 13.68 -0.76 7.12
CA ARG A 158 14.23 -1.77 8.03
C ARG A 158 14.75 -1.15 9.32
N GLY A 159 15.45 -0.03 9.23
CA GLY A 159 15.91 0.74 10.38
C GLY A 159 14.76 1.26 11.27
N GLN A 160 13.55 1.44 10.71
CA GLN A 160 12.34 1.75 11.48
C GLN A 160 11.65 0.50 12.08
N GLY A 161 12.21 -0.69 11.94
CA GLY A 161 11.67 -1.94 12.50
C GLY A 161 10.48 -2.53 11.72
N PHE A 162 10.21 -2.12 10.47
CA PHE A 162 9.12 -2.70 9.69
C PHE A 162 9.46 -4.11 9.17
N SER A 163 8.48 -5.02 9.26
CA SER A 163 8.60 -6.36 8.68
C SER A 163 8.69 -6.31 7.15
N GLU A 164 9.36 -7.31 6.54
CA GLU A 164 9.54 -7.44 5.09
C GLU A 164 8.20 -7.38 4.33
N ASN A 165 7.14 -8.03 4.85
CA ASN A 165 5.82 -7.98 4.24
C ASN A 165 5.20 -6.58 4.27
N THR A 166 5.45 -5.79 5.33
CA THR A 166 5.02 -4.38 5.43
C THR A 166 5.79 -3.52 4.45
N ILE A 167 7.10 -3.72 4.36
CA ILE A 167 7.97 -3.06 3.38
C ILE A 167 7.48 -3.40 1.96
N GLY A 168 7.28 -4.68 1.66
CA GLY A 168 6.77 -5.14 0.37
C GLY A 168 5.41 -4.52 0.00
N ARG A 169 4.49 -4.35 0.96
CA ARG A 169 3.22 -3.65 0.75
C ARG A 169 3.44 -2.19 0.35
N ARG A 170 4.34 -1.47 1.04
CA ARG A 170 4.66 -0.07 0.73
C ARG A 170 5.27 0.07 -0.66
N PHE A 171 6.18 -0.82 -1.04
CA PHE A 171 6.78 -0.83 -2.37
C PHE A 171 5.78 -1.18 -3.47
N ARG A 172 4.82 -2.08 -3.23
CA ARG A 172 3.73 -2.35 -4.18
C ARG A 172 2.86 -1.12 -4.40
N THR A 173 2.55 -0.36 -3.35
CA THR A 173 1.79 0.89 -3.47
C THR A 173 2.59 1.96 -4.22
N LEU A 174 3.88 2.16 -3.89
CA LEU A 174 4.75 3.09 -4.61
C LEU A 174 4.84 2.72 -6.10
N ARG A 175 5.00 1.43 -6.41
CA ARG A 175 5.02 0.94 -7.79
C ARG A 175 3.72 1.22 -8.53
N ALA A 176 2.57 1.04 -7.87
CA ALA A 176 1.27 1.35 -8.46
C ALA A 176 1.16 2.83 -8.81
N VAL A 177 1.56 3.73 -7.92
CA VAL A 177 1.55 5.18 -8.18
C VAL A 177 2.57 5.56 -9.26
N TYR A 178 3.73 4.90 -9.32
CA TYR A 178 4.70 5.11 -10.41
C TYR A 178 4.13 4.71 -11.78
N ASN A 179 3.38 3.62 -11.85
CA ASN A 179 2.71 3.21 -13.08
C ASN A 179 1.69 4.27 -13.54
N VAL A 180 0.90 4.81 -12.61
CA VAL A 180 -0.02 5.92 -12.91
C VAL A 180 0.74 7.14 -13.44
N ALA A 181 1.90 7.46 -12.85
CA ALA A 181 2.73 8.57 -13.32
C ALA A 181 3.24 8.36 -14.77
N ILE A 182 3.51 7.12 -15.17
CA ILE A 182 3.85 6.77 -16.56
C ILE A 182 2.63 6.95 -17.48
N GLU A 183 1.46 6.42 -17.07
CA GLU A 183 0.20 6.53 -17.81
C GLU A 183 -0.20 8.01 -18.02
N GLU A 184 -0.06 8.83 -16.98
CA GLU A 184 -0.31 10.28 -17.01
C GLU A 184 0.82 11.07 -17.71
N LYS A 185 1.86 10.39 -18.23
CA LYS A 185 3.03 10.99 -18.89
C LYS A 185 3.84 11.96 -18.02
N CYS A 186 3.74 11.82 -16.68
CA CYS A 186 4.58 12.57 -15.74
C CYS A 186 6.05 12.14 -15.80
N VAL A 187 6.31 10.89 -16.25
CA VAL A 187 7.65 10.32 -16.40
C VAL A 187 7.69 9.37 -17.60
N LYS A 188 8.83 9.27 -18.27
CA LYS A 188 9.05 8.29 -19.36
C LYS A 188 9.24 6.89 -18.78
N ALA A 189 8.77 5.86 -19.50
CA ALA A 189 8.88 4.45 -19.08
C ALA A 189 10.35 4.00 -18.94
N ASP A 190 11.30 4.63 -19.62
CA ASP A 190 12.73 4.32 -19.52
C ASP A 190 13.30 4.56 -18.11
N TYR A 191 12.68 5.45 -17.33
CA TYR A 191 13.07 5.73 -15.94
C TYR A 191 12.48 4.74 -14.94
N TYR A 192 11.71 3.73 -15.38
CA TYR A 192 11.00 2.80 -14.47
C TYR A 192 11.96 1.92 -13.66
N PRO A 193 12.14 2.17 -12.36
CA PRO A 193 13.15 1.50 -11.56
C PRO A 193 12.75 0.06 -11.18
N PHE A 194 11.45 -0.25 -11.19
CA PHE A 194 10.94 -1.57 -10.81
C PHE A 194 11.18 -2.65 -11.89
N LYS A 195 11.74 -2.29 -13.04
CA LYS A 195 12.24 -3.27 -14.03
C LYS A 195 13.40 -4.07 -13.44
N SER A 196 14.31 -3.40 -12.75
CA SER A 196 15.48 -4.00 -12.09
C SER A 196 15.25 -4.27 -10.60
N TYR A 197 14.51 -3.42 -9.89
CA TYR A 197 14.17 -3.62 -8.49
C TYR A 197 12.94 -4.53 -8.34
N LYS A 198 13.17 -5.79 -7.95
CA LYS A 198 12.09 -6.78 -7.82
C LYS A 198 11.43 -6.71 -6.44
N VAL A 199 10.19 -6.22 -6.39
CA VAL A 199 9.40 -6.13 -5.12
C VAL A 199 9.07 -7.50 -4.55
N SER A 200 9.04 -8.55 -5.38
CA SER A 200 8.75 -9.92 -4.95
C SER A 200 9.76 -10.47 -3.93
N LYS A 201 11.02 -10.00 -3.95
CA LYS A 201 12.05 -10.38 -2.97
C LYS A 201 11.69 -10.00 -1.52
N LEU A 202 10.78 -9.04 -1.34
CA LEU A 202 10.32 -8.56 -0.05
C LEU A 202 9.16 -9.39 0.53
N HIS A 203 8.82 -10.51 -0.11
CA HIS A 203 7.79 -11.41 0.38
C HIS A 203 8.40 -12.46 1.28
N GLN A 204 7.89 -12.53 2.52
CA GLN A 204 8.21 -13.60 3.46
C GLN A 204 6.95 -14.39 3.78
N ALA A 205 7.10 -15.71 3.82
CA ALA A 205 6.04 -16.58 4.32
C ALA A 205 5.73 -16.24 5.79
N THR A 206 4.46 -16.17 6.11
CA THR A 206 4.01 -15.96 7.50
C THR A 206 3.69 -17.30 8.13
N ALA A 207 3.94 -17.43 9.44
CA ALA A 207 3.53 -18.60 10.20
C ALA A 207 2.04 -18.88 10.01
N LYS A 208 1.69 -20.15 9.89
CA LYS A 208 0.30 -20.60 9.83
C LYS A 208 -0.39 -20.29 11.15
N ARG A 209 -1.67 -19.93 11.06
CA ARG A 209 -2.47 -19.50 12.21
C ARG A 209 -3.63 -20.43 12.51
N ALA A 210 -3.69 -21.59 11.85
CA ALA A 210 -4.68 -22.59 12.15
C ALA A 210 -4.34 -23.31 13.46
N ILE A 211 -5.36 -23.66 14.22
CA ILE A 211 -5.28 -24.51 15.42
C ILE A 211 -6.03 -25.82 15.17
N SER A 212 -5.83 -26.79 16.05
CA SER A 212 -6.48 -28.10 15.96
C SER A 212 -8.00 -27.99 16.11
N LYS A 213 -8.75 -28.97 15.59
CA LYS A 213 -10.20 -29.07 15.79
C LYS A 213 -10.55 -29.20 17.27
N ALA A 214 -9.71 -29.90 18.05
CA ALA A 214 -9.89 -30.04 19.50
C ALA A 214 -9.77 -28.68 20.21
N ASP A 215 -8.76 -27.88 19.88
CA ASP A 215 -8.59 -26.55 20.45
C ASP A 215 -9.74 -25.60 20.07
N ILE A 216 -10.24 -25.70 18.84
CA ILE A 216 -11.42 -24.93 18.43
C ILE A 216 -12.61 -25.27 19.31
N MET A 217 -12.86 -26.56 19.57
CA MET A 217 -13.97 -26.99 20.41
C MET A 217 -13.80 -26.51 21.87
N ARG A 218 -12.59 -26.57 22.42
CA ARG A 218 -12.28 -25.99 23.75
C ARG A 218 -12.63 -24.50 23.82
N ILE A 219 -12.32 -23.73 22.78
CA ILE A 219 -12.66 -22.31 22.70
C ILE A 219 -14.18 -22.12 22.62
N ILE A 220 -14.87 -22.89 21.77
CA ILE A 220 -16.32 -22.79 21.59
C ILE A 220 -17.08 -23.16 22.87
N GLU A 221 -16.55 -24.09 23.64
CA GLU A 221 -17.12 -24.55 24.92
C GLU A 221 -16.78 -23.64 26.12
N TYR A 222 -15.81 -22.75 25.95
CA TYR A 222 -15.44 -21.78 26.98
C TYR A 222 -16.59 -20.89 27.35
N ARG A 223 -16.80 -20.70 28.69
CA ARG A 223 -17.83 -19.83 29.24
C ARG A 223 -17.25 -18.80 30.18
N SER A 224 -17.73 -17.59 30.08
CA SER A 224 -17.29 -16.47 30.89
C SER A 224 -18.49 -15.65 31.37
N ASN A 225 -18.41 -15.17 32.64
CA ASN A 225 -19.34 -14.18 33.17
C ASN A 225 -19.02 -12.76 32.68
N ASP A 226 -17.82 -12.53 32.10
CA ASP A 226 -17.47 -11.27 31.42
C ASP A 226 -18.14 -11.25 30.06
N PHE A 227 -19.10 -10.34 29.89
CA PHE A 227 -19.83 -10.15 28.64
C PHE A 227 -18.89 -9.98 27.44
N TYR A 228 -17.82 -9.22 27.57
CA TYR A 228 -16.91 -8.94 26.45
C TYR A 228 -16.05 -10.15 26.08
N LYS A 229 -15.64 -10.96 27.05
CA LYS A 229 -14.96 -12.24 26.78
C LYS A 229 -15.90 -13.21 26.10
N GLN A 230 -17.13 -13.39 26.64
CA GLN A 230 -18.10 -14.27 26.00
C GLN A 230 -18.46 -13.83 24.61
N PHE A 231 -18.68 -12.53 24.39
CA PHE A 231 -18.93 -11.97 23.06
C PHE A 231 -17.79 -12.23 22.08
N ALA A 232 -16.54 -12.15 22.53
CA ALA A 232 -15.38 -12.43 21.69
C ALA A 232 -15.31 -13.92 21.28
N VAL A 233 -15.57 -14.83 22.21
CA VAL A 233 -15.66 -16.28 21.96
C VAL A 233 -16.80 -16.61 20.99
N ASP A 234 -17.97 -16.01 21.20
CA ASP A 234 -19.13 -16.24 20.35
C ASP A 234 -18.90 -15.72 18.93
N LEU A 235 -18.24 -14.57 18.74
CA LEU A 235 -17.87 -14.08 17.42
C LEU A 235 -16.81 -14.94 16.73
N PHE A 236 -15.88 -15.52 17.50
CA PHE A 236 -14.91 -16.49 16.98
C PHE A 236 -15.63 -17.76 16.51
N ALA A 237 -16.51 -18.31 17.35
CA ALA A 237 -17.32 -19.50 17.05
C ALA A 237 -18.24 -19.27 15.84
N PHE A 238 -18.95 -18.13 15.81
CA PHE A 238 -19.76 -17.75 14.66
C PHE A 238 -18.92 -17.67 13.38
N GLY A 239 -17.75 -17.03 13.46
CA GLY A 239 -16.81 -16.96 12.33
C GLY A 239 -16.42 -18.33 11.82
N TYR A 240 -16.15 -19.29 12.70
CA TYR A 240 -15.79 -20.66 12.34
C TYR A 240 -16.96 -21.40 11.68
N PHE A 241 -18.15 -21.42 12.31
CA PHE A 241 -19.32 -22.14 11.79
C PHE A 241 -19.88 -21.52 10.50
N MET A 242 -19.66 -20.25 10.27
CA MET A 242 -20.14 -19.53 9.10
C MET A 242 -19.05 -19.35 8.03
N GLY A 243 -18.33 -20.44 7.72
CA GLY A 243 -17.41 -20.48 6.58
C GLY A 243 -16.17 -19.61 6.73
N GLY A 244 -15.71 -19.35 7.93
CA GLY A 244 -14.59 -18.45 8.18
C GLY A 244 -14.88 -17.00 7.77
N ILE A 245 -16.12 -16.52 7.93
CA ILE A 245 -16.53 -15.14 7.64
C ILE A 245 -15.62 -14.14 8.35
N ASN A 246 -15.21 -13.07 7.64
CA ASN A 246 -14.39 -12.03 8.24
C ASN A 246 -15.19 -11.19 9.25
N PHE A 247 -14.53 -10.74 10.31
CA PHE A 247 -15.12 -9.85 11.32
C PHE A 247 -15.79 -8.61 10.72
N VAL A 248 -15.19 -8.01 9.70
CA VAL A 248 -15.80 -6.85 9.02
C VAL A 248 -17.15 -7.24 8.40
N ASP A 249 -17.24 -8.41 7.76
CA ASP A 249 -18.50 -8.87 7.16
C ASP A 249 -19.52 -9.18 8.26
N ILE A 250 -19.12 -9.83 9.38
CA ILE A 250 -19.99 -10.07 10.57
C ILE A 250 -20.57 -8.75 11.08
N ALA A 251 -19.79 -7.70 11.18
CA ALA A 251 -20.23 -6.41 11.72
C ALA A 251 -21.36 -5.76 10.91
N TYR A 252 -21.50 -6.10 9.64
CA TYR A 252 -22.52 -5.55 8.75
C TYR A 252 -23.69 -6.51 8.47
N LEU A 253 -23.70 -7.70 9.07
CA LEU A 253 -24.83 -8.63 8.91
C LEU A 253 -26.11 -8.04 9.50
N LYS A 254 -27.20 -8.20 8.75
CA LYS A 254 -28.55 -7.79 9.11
C LYS A 254 -29.48 -9.01 9.16
N THR A 255 -30.66 -8.86 9.71
CA THR A 255 -31.69 -9.90 9.74
C THR A 255 -32.02 -10.40 8.33
N ASP A 256 -32.09 -9.50 7.35
CA ASP A 256 -32.37 -9.82 5.95
C ASP A 256 -31.28 -10.68 5.27
N ASN A 257 -30.14 -10.85 5.90
CA ASN A 257 -29.10 -11.77 5.40
C ASN A 257 -29.44 -13.25 5.73
N ILE A 258 -30.44 -13.50 6.54
CA ILE A 258 -30.92 -14.87 6.87
C ILE A 258 -32.17 -15.14 6.05
N VAL A 259 -32.05 -16.03 5.06
CA VAL A 259 -33.12 -16.39 4.13
C VAL A 259 -33.16 -17.91 4.02
N ASP A 260 -34.32 -18.52 4.23
CA ASP A 260 -34.56 -19.97 4.08
C ASP A 260 -33.50 -20.84 4.77
N GLY A 261 -33.17 -20.52 6.02
CA GLY A 261 -32.18 -21.26 6.82
C GLY A 261 -30.73 -21.11 6.31
N ARG A 262 -30.48 -20.10 5.51
CA ARG A 262 -29.14 -19.78 4.97
C ARG A 262 -28.71 -18.38 5.34
N LEU A 263 -27.40 -18.21 5.57
CA LEU A 263 -26.77 -16.90 5.62
C LEU A 263 -26.34 -16.51 4.21
N ILE A 264 -26.88 -15.41 3.69
CA ILE A 264 -26.61 -14.86 2.36
C ILE A 264 -26.09 -13.44 2.51
N TYR A 265 -24.86 -13.20 2.10
CA TYR A 265 -24.25 -11.89 2.16
C TYR A 265 -23.24 -11.65 1.03
N THR A 266 -23.05 -10.40 0.67
CA THR A 266 -21.99 -10.01 -0.28
C THR A 266 -20.74 -9.62 0.50
N ARG A 267 -19.66 -10.33 0.28
CA ARG A 267 -18.37 -10.08 0.94
C ARG A 267 -17.83 -8.70 0.58
N ARG A 268 -17.61 -7.84 1.56
CA ARG A 268 -17.24 -6.43 1.35
C ARG A 268 -15.90 -6.24 0.62
N LYS A 269 -14.94 -7.16 0.80
CA LYS A 269 -13.60 -7.05 0.21
C LYS A 269 -13.55 -7.48 -1.27
N THR A 270 -14.32 -8.49 -1.66
CA THR A 270 -14.22 -9.13 -2.99
C THR A 270 -15.49 -9.02 -3.80
N HIS A 271 -16.55 -8.47 -3.23
CA HIS A 271 -17.90 -8.34 -3.80
C HIS A 271 -18.50 -9.70 -4.29
N LYS A 272 -17.98 -10.82 -3.74
CA LYS A 272 -18.57 -12.14 -4.00
C LYS A 272 -19.79 -12.37 -3.11
N LEU A 273 -20.85 -12.91 -3.71
CA LEU A 273 -22.01 -13.39 -3.00
C LEU A 273 -21.66 -14.72 -2.33
N ILE A 274 -21.90 -14.81 -1.02
CA ILE A 274 -21.68 -16.01 -0.20
C ILE A 274 -23.05 -16.53 0.24
N ARG A 275 -23.25 -17.84 0.13
CA ARG A 275 -24.47 -18.55 0.54
C ARG A 275 -24.10 -19.79 1.32
N LEU A 276 -24.28 -19.77 2.62
CA LEU A 276 -23.93 -20.88 3.50
C LEU A 276 -25.16 -21.35 4.30
N PRO A 277 -25.33 -22.66 4.56
CA PRO A 277 -26.34 -23.11 5.49
C PRO A 277 -26.07 -22.53 6.87
N LEU A 278 -27.11 -22.02 7.53
CA LEU A 278 -27.01 -21.48 8.89
C LEU A 278 -26.91 -22.66 9.86
N GLN A 279 -25.71 -22.86 10.41
CA GLN A 279 -25.45 -23.92 11.38
C GLN A 279 -26.20 -23.64 12.69
N LEU A 280 -26.72 -24.68 13.35
CA LEU A 280 -27.46 -24.56 14.61
C LEU A 280 -26.71 -23.76 15.67
N LYS A 281 -25.41 -24.02 15.82
CA LYS A 281 -24.57 -23.25 16.77
C LYS A 281 -24.44 -21.78 16.40
N ALA A 282 -24.41 -21.45 15.11
CA ALA A 282 -24.40 -20.05 14.65
C ALA A 282 -25.76 -19.37 14.93
N GLN A 283 -26.88 -20.11 14.78
CA GLN A 283 -28.22 -19.63 15.12
C GLN A 283 -28.36 -19.34 16.61
N GLU A 284 -27.90 -20.25 17.48
CA GLU A 284 -27.88 -20.06 18.95
C GLU A 284 -27.12 -18.76 19.32
N ILE A 285 -26.00 -18.51 18.66
CA ILE A 285 -25.22 -17.30 18.90
C ILE A 285 -25.96 -16.04 18.43
N ILE A 286 -26.62 -16.07 17.28
CA ILE A 286 -27.42 -14.93 16.80
C ILE A 286 -28.51 -14.60 17.79
N GLU A 287 -29.29 -15.61 18.25
CA GLU A 287 -30.39 -15.41 19.18
C GLU A 287 -29.94 -14.84 20.55
N ARG A 288 -28.74 -15.19 21.00
CA ARG A 288 -28.14 -14.63 22.23
C ARG A 288 -27.95 -13.12 22.18
N TYR A 289 -27.62 -12.58 20.98
CA TYR A 289 -27.34 -11.14 20.76
C TYR A 289 -28.46 -10.41 20.07
N ARG A 290 -29.56 -11.08 19.77
CA ARG A 290 -30.73 -10.49 19.12
C ARG A 290 -31.31 -9.39 20.01
N GLN A 291 -31.59 -8.27 19.39
CA GLN A 291 -32.29 -7.13 20.02
C GLN A 291 -33.43 -6.70 19.09
N ASP A 292 -34.60 -6.51 19.66
CA ASP A 292 -35.78 -6.08 18.92
C ASP A 292 -35.56 -4.70 18.33
N GLY A 293 -35.85 -4.55 17.03
CA GLY A 293 -35.64 -3.32 16.28
C GLY A 293 -34.19 -3.03 15.92
N ALA A 294 -33.25 -3.92 16.26
CA ALA A 294 -31.83 -3.72 15.83
C ALA A 294 -31.67 -3.92 14.32
N LEU A 295 -30.93 -3.01 13.69
CA LEU A 295 -30.63 -3.09 12.27
C LEU A 295 -29.61 -4.20 11.94
N PHE A 296 -28.73 -4.53 12.89
CA PHE A 296 -27.63 -5.48 12.69
C PHE A 296 -27.78 -6.68 13.62
N LEU A 297 -27.32 -7.86 13.16
CA LEU A 297 -27.40 -9.12 13.94
C LEU A 297 -26.58 -9.09 15.24
N PHE A 298 -25.48 -8.32 15.25
CA PHE A 298 -24.60 -8.24 16.41
C PHE A 298 -24.45 -6.79 16.88
N PRO A 299 -24.25 -6.53 18.19
CA PRO A 299 -24.14 -5.18 18.75
C PRO A 299 -22.79 -4.51 18.47
N ILE A 300 -22.30 -4.63 17.21
CA ILE A 300 -21.06 -4.03 16.74
C ILE A 300 -21.36 -2.66 16.15
N LEU A 301 -22.33 -2.60 15.24
CA LEU A 301 -22.85 -1.38 14.64
C LEU A 301 -24.27 -1.11 15.12
N SER A 302 -24.69 0.14 15.03
CA SER A 302 -26.06 0.57 15.37
C SER A 302 -26.48 1.72 14.44
N ALA A 303 -27.73 2.16 14.54
CA ALA A 303 -28.26 3.31 13.82
C ALA A 303 -27.52 4.64 14.10
N PHE A 304 -26.76 4.71 15.20
CA PHE A 304 -25.90 5.86 15.52
C PHE A 304 -24.75 6.05 14.53
N HIS A 305 -24.24 4.95 13.94
CA HIS A 305 -23.10 4.98 13.02
C HIS A 305 -23.59 5.26 11.60
N LYS A 306 -23.90 6.52 11.29
CA LYS A 306 -24.53 6.93 10.02
C LYS A 306 -23.55 7.00 8.84
N THR A 307 -22.31 7.46 9.09
CA THR A 307 -21.33 7.61 8.02
C THR A 307 -20.42 6.39 7.90
N GLU A 308 -19.92 6.12 6.71
CA GLU A 308 -18.96 5.03 6.46
C GLU A 308 -17.73 5.15 7.36
N GLN A 309 -17.25 6.35 7.59
CA GLN A 309 -16.10 6.60 8.47
C GLN A 309 -16.42 6.24 9.93
N GLN A 310 -17.60 6.59 10.44
CA GLN A 310 -18.04 6.20 11.79
C GLN A 310 -18.14 4.68 11.93
N GLN A 311 -18.78 4.01 10.98
CA GLN A 311 -18.91 2.55 10.95
C GLN A 311 -17.53 1.90 10.93
N ARG A 312 -16.64 2.34 10.09
CA ARG A 312 -15.27 1.83 9.99
C ARG A 312 -14.47 2.00 11.28
N ASN A 313 -14.52 3.19 11.88
CA ASN A 313 -13.85 3.48 13.15
C ASN A 313 -14.39 2.58 14.25
N ARG A 314 -15.72 2.37 14.31
CA ARG A 314 -16.36 1.50 15.27
C ARG A 314 -15.94 0.04 15.09
N VAL A 315 -16.00 -0.48 13.87
CA VAL A 315 -15.56 -1.86 13.55
C VAL A 315 -14.10 -2.06 13.94
N HIS A 316 -13.22 -1.11 13.63
CA HIS A 316 -11.81 -1.18 14.03
C HIS A 316 -11.62 -1.18 15.55
N LYS A 317 -12.38 -0.37 16.29
CA LYS A 317 -12.34 -0.33 17.77
C LYS A 317 -12.81 -1.64 18.36
N VAL A 318 -13.91 -2.20 17.84
CA VAL A 318 -14.48 -3.45 18.38
C VAL A 318 -13.62 -4.65 18.07
N ILE A 319 -13.09 -4.80 16.83
CA ILE A 319 -12.20 -5.92 16.49
C ILE A 319 -10.92 -5.92 17.34
N SER A 320 -10.37 -4.74 17.65
CA SER A 320 -9.20 -4.63 18.52
C SER A 320 -9.49 -5.18 19.92
N LYS A 321 -10.64 -4.80 20.51
CA LYS A 321 -11.07 -5.31 21.82
C LYS A 321 -11.41 -6.79 21.79
N VAL A 322 -12.12 -7.26 20.77
CA VAL A 322 -12.44 -8.69 20.60
C VAL A 322 -11.15 -9.52 20.51
N ASN A 323 -10.17 -9.08 19.73
CA ASN A 323 -8.89 -9.79 19.63
C ASN A 323 -8.09 -9.75 20.94
N GLU A 324 -8.18 -8.67 21.72
CA GLU A 324 -7.59 -8.59 23.07
C GLU A 324 -8.19 -9.65 23.99
N ARG A 325 -9.54 -9.75 24.05
CA ARG A 325 -10.24 -10.76 24.86
C ARG A 325 -9.99 -12.19 24.38
N LEU A 326 -9.92 -12.41 23.07
CA LEU A 326 -9.53 -13.72 22.51
C LEU A 326 -8.14 -14.14 22.93
N LYS A 327 -7.17 -13.21 23.00
CA LYS A 327 -5.82 -13.52 23.49
C LYS A 327 -5.83 -13.92 24.97
N GLU A 328 -6.63 -13.27 25.81
CA GLU A 328 -6.82 -13.65 27.20
C GLU A 328 -7.36 -15.08 27.30
N VAL A 329 -8.44 -15.38 26.58
CA VAL A 329 -9.03 -16.74 26.52
C VAL A 329 -8.01 -17.76 26.01
N GLY A 330 -7.26 -17.43 24.99
CA GLY A 330 -6.21 -18.31 24.45
C GLY A 330 -5.14 -18.65 25.50
N LYS A 331 -4.76 -17.69 26.36
CA LYS A 331 -3.81 -17.92 27.45
C LYS A 331 -4.44 -18.81 28.55
N GLU A 332 -5.69 -18.55 28.92
CA GLU A 332 -6.41 -19.36 29.92
C GLU A 332 -6.60 -20.82 29.48
N LEU A 333 -6.76 -21.03 28.16
CA LEU A 333 -6.87 -22.36 27.57
C LEU A 333 -5.53 -22.94 27.09
N GLU A 334 -4.40 -22.28 27.35
CA GLU A 334 -3.07 -22.71 26.93
C GLU A 334 -2.96 -23.00 25.44
N ILE A 335 -3.65 -22.20 24.61
CA ILE A 335 -3.57 -22.30 23.14
C ILE A 335 -2.20 -21.79 22.67
N PRO A 336 -1.46 -22.55 21.82
CA PRO A 336 -0.05 -22.26 21.52
C PRO A 336 0.20 -21.03 20.63
N ILE A 337 -0.87 -20.33 20.20
CA ILE A 337 -0.78 -19.13 19.39
C ILE A 337 -1.68 -18.01 19.91
N ASP A 338 -1.38 -16.79 19.58
CA ASP A 338 -2.25 -15.64 19.84
C ASP A 338 -3.59 -15.78 19.10
N LEU A 339 -4.68 -15.97 19.86
CA LEU A 339 -6.02 -16.06 19.29
C LEU A 339 -6.47 -14.69 18.76
N THR A 340 -7.05 -14.72 17.58
CA THR A 340 -7.72 -13.58 16.96
C THR A 340 -8.92 -14.09 16.15
N THR A 341 -9.83 -13.21 15.79
CA THR A 341 -10.94 -13.55 14.88
C THR A 341 -10.46 -14.14 13.55
N TYR A 342 -9.23 -13.85 13.15
CA TYR A 342 -8.63 -14.38 11.92
C TYR A 342 -8.17 -15.84 12.03
N VAL A 343 -7.87 -16.30 13.25
CA VAL A 343 -7.55 -17.71 13.53
C VAL A 343 -8.73 -18.61 13.19
N SER A 344 -9.98 -18.21 13.51
CA SER A 344 -11.17 -19.00 13.17
C SER A 344 -11.27 -19.29 11.67
N ARG A 345 -10.94 -18.30 10.83
CA ARG A 345 -10.95 -18.43 9.38
C ARG A 345 -9.87 -19.37 8.86
N HIS A 346 -8.65 -19.27 9.41
CA HIS A 346 -7.56 -20.19 9.05
C HIS A 346 -7.89 -21.62 9.44
N SER A 347 -8.40 -21.78 10.67
CA SER A 347 -8.76 -23.10 11.21
C SER A 347 -9.92 -23.73 10.44
N PHE A 348 -10.96 -22.97 10.08
CA PHE A 348 -12.02 -23.45 9.21
C PHE A 348 -11.47 -24.06 7.91
N ALA A 349 -10.61 -23.31 7.22
CA ALA A 349 -10.03 -23.75 5.96
C ALA A 349 -9.17 -25.02 6.12
N THR A 350 -8.33 -25.04 7.17
CA THR A 350 -7.40 -26.16 7.44
C THR A 350 -8.16 -27.41 7.89
N VAL A 351 -9.18 -27.28 8.74
CA VAL A 351 -10.00 -28.42 9.17
C VAL A 351 -10.72 -29.05 8.00
N LEU A 352 -11.38 -28.25 7.14
CA LEU A 352 -12.05 -28.80 5.95
C LEU A 352 -11.07 -29.49 4.99
N LYS A 353 -9.87 -28.94 4.81
CA LYS A 353 -8.83 -29.59 4.00
C LYS A 353 -8.42 -30.94 4.58
N ARG A 354 -8.25 -31.03 5.91
CA ARG A 354 -7.89 -32.27 6.62
C ARG A 354 -8.99 -33.32 6.55
N GLU A 355 -10.25 -32.90 6.48
CA GLU A 355 -11.43 -33.76 6.25
C GLU A 355 -11.61 -34.11 4.75
N GLY A 356 -10.64 -33.82 3.87
CA GLY A 356 -10.67 -34.19 2.46
C GLY A 356 -11.52 -33.30 1.55
N VAL A 357 -12.04 -32.16 2.05
CA VAL A 357 -12.83 -31.24 1.22
C VAL A 357 -11.94 -30.56 0.18
N SER A 358 -12.41 -30.52 -1.08
CA SER A 358 -11.66 -29.93 -2.18
C SER A 358 -11.34 -28.44 -1.94
N THR A 359 -10.18 -28.01 -2.41
CA THR A 359 -9.75 -26.60 -2.29
C THR A 359 -10.72 -25.64 -2.98
N SER A 360 -11.39 -26.07 -4.06
CA SER A 360 -12.40 -25.28 -4.77
C SER A 360 -13.59 -24.95 -3.87
N ILE A 361 -14.14 -25.93 -3.15
CA ILE A 361 -15.24 -25.74 -2.20
C ILE A 361 -14.81 -24.80 -1.06
N ILE A 362 -13.62 -25.02 -0.51
CA ILE A 362 -13.05 -24.14 0.54
C ILE A 362 -12.88 -22.71 0.00
N CYS A 363 -12.39 -22.56 -1.23
CA CYS A 363 -12.23 -21.28 -1.90
C CYS A 363 -13.55 -20.53 -2.05
N GLU A 364 -14.60 -21.22 -2.47
CA GLU A 364 -15.94 -20.67 -2.63
C GLU A 364 -16.52 -20.25 -1.28
N SER A 365 -16.49 -21.13 -0.29
CA SER A 365 -16.97 -20.86 1.07
C SER A 365 -16.28 -19.64 1.71
N LEU A 366 -14.98 -19.50 1.48
CA LEU A 366 -14.19 -18.35 1.95
C LEU A 366 -14.42 -17.08 1.11
N GLY A 367 -15.05 -17.17 -0.06
CA GLY A 367 -15.21 -16.06 -0.98
C GLY A 367 -13.88 -15.52 -1.53
N HIS A 368 -12.90 -16.41 -1.79
CA HIS A 368 -11.64 -16.01 -2.39
C HIS A 368 -11.78 -15.85 -3.91
N SER A 369 -10.90 -15.03 -4.50
CA SER A 369 -10.89 -14.80 -5.95
C SER A 369 -10.24 -15.94 -6.73
N SER A 370 -9.43 -16.78 -6.08
CA SER A 370 -8.77 -17.94 -6.68
C SER A 370 -8.32 -18.93 -5.62
N GLU A 371 -8.12 -20.18 -6.02
CA GLU A 371 -7.58 -21.24 -5.16
C GLU A 371 -6.16 -20.92 -4.68
N LYS A 372 -5.35 -20.23 -5.49
CA LYS A 372 -4.01 -19.79 -5.09
C LYS A 372 -4.04 -18.91 -3.83
N VAL A 373 -5.07 -18.08 -3.69
CA VAL A 373 -5.28 -17.30 -2.46
C VAL A 373 -5.66 -18.22 -1.30
N THR A 374 -6.46 -19.26 -1.55
CA THR A 374 -6.87 -20.24 -0.54
C THR A 374 -5.68 -21.04 -0.01
N GLN A 375 -4.74 -21.44 -0.87
CA GLN A 375 -3.52 -22.17 -0.48
C GLN A 375 -2.69 -21.43 0.59
N ILE A 376 -2.75 -20.10 0.65
CA ILE A 376 -2.05 -19.31 1.69
C ILE A 376 -2.63 -19.59 3.08
N TYR A 377 -3.92 -19.95 3.16
CA TYR A 377 -4.64 -20.25 4.40
C TYR A 377 -4.47 -21.70 4.85
N LEU A 378 -4.22 -22.59 3.91
CA LEU A 378 -4.12 -24.01 4.18
C LEU A 378 -2.75 -24.35 4.78
N ASP A 379 -2.75 -25.22 5.77
CA ASP A 379 -1.54 -25.80 6.32
C ASP A 379 -1.09 -27.01 5.46
N SER A 380 0.13 -27.51 5.69
CA SER A 380 0.58 -28.77 5.14
C SER A 380 -0.31 -29.92 5.65
N PHE A 381 -0.37 -31.02 4.91
CA PHE A 381 -0.98 -32.23 5.40
C PHE A 381 -0.21 -32.77 6.62
N GLU A 382 -0.92 -33.38 7.56
CA GLU A 382 -0.27 -34.11 8.65
C GLU A 382 0.42 -35.37 8.10
N ASN A 383 1.49 -35.82 8.74
CA ASN A 383 2.21 -37.00 8.31
C ASN A 383 1.28 -38.23 8.21
N SER A 384 0.38 -38.39 9.18
CA SER A 384 -0.64 -39.45 9.17
C SER A 384 -1.52 -39.48 7.90
N GLN A 385 -1.85 -38.30 7.34
CA GLN A 385 -2.62 -38.22 6.10
C GLN A 385 -1.77 -38.55 4.88
N ILE A 386 -0.51 -38.17 4.90
CA ILE A 386 0.46 -38.55 3.86
C ILE A 386 0.67 -40.06 3.89
N ASP A 387 0.87 -40.62 5.08
CA ASP A 387 1.08 -42.05 5.29
C ASP A 387 -0.14 -42.86 4.82
N ALA A 388 -1.36 -42.42 5.19
CA ALA A 388 -2.60 -43.05 4.72
C ALA A 388 -2.78 -42.97 3.18
N ALA A 389 -2.40 -41.83 2.59
CA ALA A 389 -2.44 -41.68 1.13
C ALA A 389 -1.44 -42.61 0.43
N MET A 390 -0.25 -42.79 1.01
CA MET A 390 0.77 -43.68 0.48
C MET A 390 0.37 -45.16 0.56
N GLN A 391 -0.44 -45.56 1.57
CA GLN A 391 -0.99 -46.92 1.66
C GLN A 391 -1.89 -47.29 0.48
N ASN A 392 -2.52 -46.33 -0.21
CA ASN A 392 -3.32 -46.58 -1.41
C ASN A 392 -2.48 -46.94 -2.65
N LEU A 393 -1.15 -46.95 -2.54
CA LEU A 393 -0.25 -47.35 -3.62
C LEU A 393 0.05 -48.86 -3.58
N LEU A 394 -0.33 -49.53 -2.50
CA LEU A 394 -0.21 -50.98 -2.32
C LEU A 394 -1.51 -51.72 -2.66
#